data_56a0551856d48986bb43cc2717b69af6
#
_entry.id   56a0551856d48986bb43cc2717b69af6
#
_cell.length_a   1.000
_cell.length_b   1.000
_cell.length_c   1.000
_cell.angle_alpha   90.00
_cell.angle_beta   90.00
_cell.angle_gamma   90.00
#
_symmetry.space_group_name_H-M   'P 1'
#
loop_
_entity.id
_entity.type
_entity.pdbx_description
1 polymer ?
#
loop_
_entity_poly.entity_id
_entity_poly.type
_entity_poly.pdbx_seq_one_letter_code
_entity_poly.pdbx_strand_id
1 'polypeptide(L)'
;MLADLVETHAHTIPTLARGFLECRKYISPVEVTRFLDEHLRARIGTRLIAEQHIALHVSSQPHQDPQSSQPSYEESSYIGVIDTALQPAAIINSCGNFVSEICELKYGVRPTWVIDGEPGTTFAYVPVHLEYIITELLKNAFRATVESGKSHEPVVITIAAEPESPRGRPSTLDQGEAAAKKAGQDSDENPSIKPFEDSAPGVTIRIRDRGGGISPEVLPNIWSYSFTTFSDEDELPGQTSGSGNMDALNAISGAGGEGSSIAGLGYGLPLGRAYAEYFGGGIAVQSLYGWGCDVYLRLKGLGKLKE
;
A
#
# COMPACT_ATOMS: atom_id res chain seq x y z
N MET A 1 -25.55 -6.83 7.36
CA MET A 1 -25.56 -5.37 7.58
C MET A 1 -24.16 -4.75 7.46
N LEU A 2 -23.16 -5.10 8.32
CA LEU A 2 -21.81 -4.48 8.17
C LEU A 2 -21.08 -4.95 6.91
N ALA A 3 -21.17 -6.23 6.56
CA ALA A 3 -20.63 -6.77 5.30
C ALA A 3 -21.28 -6.12 4.08
N ASP A 4 -22.60 -5.95 4.08
CA ASP A 4 -23.33 -5.28 2.99
C ASP A 4 -22.87 -3.81 2.85
N LEU A 5 -22.56 -3.15 3.98
CA LEU A 5 -22.03 -1.78 3.96
C LEU A 5 -20.65 -1.73 3.30
N VAL A 6 -19.76 -2.66 3.63
CA VAL A 6 -18.42 -2.75 3.02
C VAL A 6 -18.55 -3.00 1.51
N GLU A 7 -19.41 -3.92 1.09
CA GLU A 7 -19.66 -4.24 -0.31
C GLU A 7 -20.27 -3.06 -1.08
N THR A 8 -21.30 -2.41 -0.51
CA THR A 8 -21.94 -1.23 -1.13
C THR A 8 -20.97 -0.11 -1.43
N HIS A 9 -19.93 0.05 -0.59
CA HIS A 9 -18.91 1.09 -0.74
C HIS A 9 -17.65 0.60 -1.49
N ALA A 10 -17.64 -0.62 -2.03
CA ALA A 10 -16.48 -1.18 -2.74
C ALA A 10 -15.99 -0.27 -3.88
N HIS A 11 -16.89 0.32 -4.63
CA HIS A 11 -16.58 1.14 -5.81
C HIS A 11 -16.48 2.65 -5.54
N THR A 12 -16.42 3.09 -4.28
CA THR A 12 -16.38 4.54 -3.94
C THR A 12 -15.16 5.23 -4.53
N ILE A 13 -13.97 4.63 -4.42
CA ILE A 13 -12.72 5.25 -4.92
C ILE A 13 -12.73 5.38 -6.46
N PRO A 14 -13.03 4.32 -7.23
CA PRO A 14 -13.17 4.42 -8.68
C PRO A 14 -14.19 5.45 -9.13
N THR A 15 -15.33 5.52 -8.44
CA THR A 15 -16.39 6.50 -8.74
C THR A 15 -15.93 7.93 -8.49
N LEU A 16 -15.26 8.21 -7.38
CA LEU A 16 -14.67 9.52 -7.08
C LEU A 16 -13.59 9.89 -8.09
N ALA A 17 -12.71 8.94 -8.42
CA ALA A 17 -11.64 9.15 -9.39
C ALA A 17 -12.19 9.60 -10.75
N ARG A 18 -13.21 8.89 -11.26
CA ARG A 18 -13.87 9.22 -12.52
C ARG A 18 -14.59 10.57 -12.43
N GLY A 19 -15.33 10.83 -11.34
CA GLY A 19 -16.03 12.09 -11.16
C GLY A 19 -15.08 13.30 -11.11
N PHE A 20 -13.95 13.22 -10.43
CA PHE A 20 -12.97 14.30 -10.42
C PHE A 20 -12.25 14.46 -11.77
N LEU A 21 -12.03 13.38 -12.52
CA LEU A 21 -11.51 13.48 -13.87
C LEU A 21 -12.45 14.26 -14.79
N GLU A 22 -13.74 14.01 -14.71
CA GLU A 22 -14.77 14.74 -15.48
C GLU A 22 -14.85 16.21 -15.06
N CYS A 23 -14.71 16.49 -13.76
CA CYS A 23 -14.80 17.84 -13.18
C CYS A 23 -13.48 18.64 -13.23
N ARG A 24 -12.39 18.09 -13.76
CA ARG A 24 -11.04 18.70 -13.72
C ARG A 24 -10.94 20.14 -14.27
N LYS A 25 -11.88 20.53 -15.15
CA LYS A 25 -11.95 21.90 -15.72
C LYS A 25 -12.52 22.92 -14.76
N TYR A 26 -13.21 22.48 -13.71
CA TYR A 26 -13.98 23.33 -12.80
C TYR A 26 -13.39 23.38 -11.38
N ILE A 27 -12.55 22.42 -11.02
CA ILE A 27 -11.97 22.27 -9.68
C ILE A 27 -10.45 22.27 -9.81
N SER A 28 -9.76 23.00 -8.93
CA SER A 28 -8.30 23.03 -8.94
C SER A 28 -7.70 21.69 -8.46
N PRO A 29 -6.55 21.25 -9.00
CA PRO A 29 -5.86 20.04 -8.54
C PRO A 29 -5.55 20.03 -7.04
N VAL A 30 -5.28 21.19 -6.45
CA VAL A 30 -4.99 21.32 -5.02
C VAL A 30 -6.23 21.01 -4.18
N GLU A 31 -7.41 21.52 -4.60
CA GLU A 31 -8.67 21.24 -3.90
C GLU A 31 -9.04 19.77 -4.01
N VAL A 32 -8.86 19.15 -5.19
CA VAL A 32 -9.08 17.73 -5.41
C VAL A 32 -8.18 16.90 -4.49
N THR A 33 -6.89 17.22 -4.43
CA THR A 33 -5.93 16.51 -3.60
C THR A 33 -6.30 16.60 -2.12
N ARG A 34 -6.63 17.80 -1.61
CA ARG A 34 -7.02 17.98 -0.22
C ARG A 34 -8.27 17.18 0.13
N PHE A 35 -9.31 17.25 -0.70
CA PHE A 35 -10.55 16.50 -0.50
C PHE A 35 -10.30 15.00 -0.48
N LEU A 36 -9.53 14.49 -1.44
CA LEU A 36 -9.26 13.07 -1.57
C LEU A 36 -8.38 12.55 -0.43
N ASP A 37 -7.35 13.29 -0.01
CA ASP A 37 -6.51 12.91 1.12
C ASP A 37 -7.34 12.73 2.40
N GLU A 38 -8.20 13.70 2.72
CA GLU A 38 -9.06 13.63 3.90
C GLU A 38 -10.07 12.47 3.80
N HIS A 39 -10.73 12.35 2.64
CA HIS A 39 -11.77 11.33 2.42
C HIS A 39 -11.18 9.92 2.41
N LEU A 40 -10.06 9.71 1.72
CA LEU A 40 -9.42 8.41 1.62
C LEU A 40 -8.84 7.94 2.96
N ARG A 41 -8.24 8.83 3.74
CA ARG A 41 -7.79 8.50 5.11
C ARG A 41 -8.95 8.06 6.01
N ALA A 42 -10.06 8.79 5.99
CA ALA A 42 -11.26 8.40 6.74
C ALA A 42 -11.81 7.05 6.27
N ARG A 43 -11.82 6.82 4.95
CA ARG A 43 -12.29 5.56 4.36
C ARG A 43 -11.39 4.38 4.73
N ILE A 44 -10.06 4.52 4.64
CA ILE A 44 -9.12 3.45 5.04
C ILE A 44 -9.43 3.01 6.48
N GLY A 45 -9.62 3.96 7.40
CA GLY A 45 -9.90 3.65 8.80
C GLY A 45 -11.26 2.98 9.00
N THR A 46 -12.33 3.52 8.43
CA THR A 46 -13.68 2.98 8.59
C THR A 46 -13.81 1.58 7.99
N ARG A 47 -13.20 1.35 6.81
CA ARG A 47 -13.19 0.04 6.17
C ARG A 47 -12.39 -0.97 6.98
N LEU A 48 -11.19 -0.60 7.43
CA LEU A 48 -10.34 -1.47 8.24
C LEU A 48 -11.05 -1.92 9.53
N ILE A 49 -11.72 -1.00 10.24
CA ILE A 49 -12.48 -1.33 11.46
C ILE A 49 -13.63 -2.30 11.12
N ALA A 50 -14.35 -2.06 10.03
CA ALA A 50 -15.44 -2.93 9.59
C ALA A 50 -14.95 -4.33 9.22
N GLU A 51 -13.90 -4.43 8.41
CA GLU A 51 -13.31 -5.71 8.00
C GLU A 51 -12.71 -6.47 9.19
N GLN A 52 -12.01 -5.77 10.09
CA GLN A 52 -11.48 -6.35 11.32
C GLN A 52 -12.60 -6.93 12.19
N HIS A 53 -13.70 -6.19 12.36
CA HIS A 53 -14.84 -6.67 13.14
C HIS A 53 -15.47 -7.92 12.51
N ILE A 54 -15.66 -7.91 11.19
CA ILE A 54 -16.21 -9.07 10.45
C ILE A 54 -15.29 -10.29 10.62
N ALA A 55 -14.00 -10.11 10.40
CA ALA A 55 -13.02 -11.18 10.48
C ALA A 55 -12.92 -11.78 11.89
N LEU A 56 -12.90 -10.93 12.93
CA LEU A 56 -12.93 -11.39 14.32
C LEU A 56 -14.25 -12.08 14.67
N HIS A 57 -15.38 -11.60 14.17
CA HIS A 57 -16.66 -12.26 14.40
C HIS A 57 -16.69 -13.66 13.77
N VAL A 58 -16.21 -13.80 12.54
CA VAL A 58 -16.14 -15.10 11.85
C VAL A 58 -15.20 -16.06 12.58
N SER A 59 -14.02 -15.61 12.99
CA SER A 59 -13.05 -16.43 13.70
C SER A 59 -13.47 -16.82 15.13
N SER A 60 -14.36 -16.03 15.74
CA SER A 60 -14.88 -16.30 17.09
C SER A 60 -16.10 -17.24 17.11
N GLN A 61 -16.69 -17.56 15.94
CA GLN A 61 -17.79 -18.51 15.90
C GLN A 61 -17.24 -19.94 16.16
N PRO A 62 -17.81 -20.68 17.14
CA PRO A 62 -17.40 -22.07 17.33
C PRO A 62 -17.71 -22.85 16.07
N HIS A 63 -16.75 -23.66 15.62
CA HIS A 63 -16.96 -24.57 14.50
C HIS A 63 -18.13 -25.48 14.82
N GLN A 64 -19.28 -25.25 14.21
CA GLN A 64 -20.54 -25.97 14.44
C GLN A 64 -20.57 -27.33 13.69
N ASP A 65 -19.44 -27.87 13.36
CA ASP A 65 -19.40 -29.20 12.73
C ASP A 65 -19.02 -30.28 13.76
N PRO A 66 -20.00 -31.02 14.33
CA PRO A 66 -19.75 -32.05 15.35
C PRO A 66 -19.00 -33.26 14.81
N GLN A 67 -18.74 -33.35 13.51
CA GLN A 67 -18.06 -34.48 12.87
C GLN A 67 -16.62 -34.21 12.43
N SER A 68 -16.11 -33.01 12.53
CA SER A 68 -14.68 -32.76 12.31
C SER A 68 -13.89 -33.06 13.58
N SER A 69 -13.65 -34.35 13.81
CA SER A 69 -12.78 -34.83 14.88
C SER A 69 -11.31 -34.68 14.53
N GLN A 70 -10.83 -33.44 14.37
CA GLN A 70 -9.45 -33.05 14.65
C GLN A 70 -9.36 -31.53 14.84
N PRO A 71 -8.97 -31.06 16.02
CA PRO A 71 -8.50 -29.71 16.15
C PRO A 71 -7.08 -29.66 15.60
N SER A 72 -6.90 -29.45 14.32
CA SER A 72 -5.65 -28.87 13.84
C SER A 72 -5.66 -27.41 14.25
N TYR A 73 -5.28 -27.13 15.47
CA TYR A 73 -4.78 -25.84 15.88
C TYR A 73 -3.42 -25.63 15.19
N GLU A 74 -3.43 -25.49 13.87
CA GLU A 74 -2.38 -24.73 13.23
C GLU A 74 -2.57 -23.32 13.81
N GLU A 75 -1.59 -22.89 14.58
CA GLU A 75 -1.55 -21.54 15.16
C GLU A 75 -1.61 -20.56 13.99
N SER A 76 -2.81 -20.10 13.70
CA SER A 76 -3.01 -19.10 12.64
C SER A 76 -2.28 -17.83 13.06
N SER A 77 -1.39 -17.31 12.19
CA SER A 77 -0.74 -16.01 12.41
C SER A 77 -1.70 -14.82 12.35
N TYR A 78 -2.98 -15.06 12.01
CA TYR A 78 -3.95 -14.01 11.80
C TYR A 78 -4.73 -13.62 13.06
N ILE A 79 -4.85 -12.31 13.28
CA ILE A 79 -5.77 -11.71 14.26
C ILE A 79 -6.73 -10.82 13.48
N GLY A 80 -7.88 -11.36 13.12
CA GLY A 80 -8.78 -10.69 12.19
C GLY A 80 -8.14 -10.52 10.81
N VAL A 81 -7.95 -9.28 10.36
CA VAL A 81 -7.30 -8.97 9.07
C VAL A 81 -5.79 -8.73 9.18
N ILE A 82 -5.24 -8.81 10.39
CA ILE A 82 -3.81 -8.59 10.63
C ILE A 82 -3.09 -9.93 10.64
N ASP A 83 -2.08 -10.07 9.81
CA ASP A 83 -1.12 -11.17 9.88
C ASP A 83 0.06 -10.73 10.77
N THR A 84 0.25 -11.44 11.89
CA THR A 84 1.30 -11.13 12.87
C THR A 84 2.70 -11.58 12.45
N ALA A 85 2.78 -12.42 11.43
CA ALA A 85 4.02 -12.97 10.87
C ALA A 85 4.11 -12.74 9.34
N LEU A 86 3.53 -11.65 8.84
CA LEU A 86 3.54 -11.31 7.42
C LEU A 86 4.97 -11.25 6.88
N GLN A 87 5.23 -12.02 5.83
CA GLN A 87 6.52 -12.04 5.13
C GLN A 87 6.43 -11.16 3.87
N PRO A 88 7.08 -9.99 3.83
CA PRO A 88 7.04 -9.09 2.67
C PRO A 88 7.51 -9.74 1.38
N ALA A 89 8.53 -10.60 1.43
CA ALA A 89 9.06 -11.29 0.26
C ALA A 89 8.03 -12.17 -0.45
N ALA A 90 7.14 -12.82 0.30
CA ALA A 90 6.05 -13.63 -0.27
C ALA A 90 5.04 -12.75 -1.03
N ILE A 91 4.63 -11.63 -0.44
CA ILE A 91 3.73 -10.64 -1.07
C ILE A 91 4.38 -10.05 -2.33
N ILE A 92 5.66 -9.65 -2.24
CA ILE A 92 6.41 -9.09 -3.38
C ILE A 92 6.46 -10.10 -4.54
N ASN A 93 6.73 -11.36 -4.28
CA ASN A 93 6.75 -12.39 -5.32
C ASN A 93 5.39 -12.61 -5.96
N SER A 94 4.31 -12.65 -5.16
CA SER A 94 2.94 -12.78 -5.67
C SER A 94 2.58 -11.60 -6.56
N CYS A 95 2.77 -10.36 -6.08
CA CYS A 95 2.52 -9.14 -6.84
C CYS A 95 3.40 -9.04 -8.09
N GLY A 96 4.68 -9.42 -7.97
CA GLY A 96 5.64 -9.39 -9.08
C GLY A 96 5.23 -10.32 -10.21
N ASN A 97 4.80 -11.55 -9.92
CA ASN A 97 4.26 -12.46 -10.90
C ASN A 97 3.04 -11.86 -11.61
N PHE A 98 2.07 -11.38 -10.83
CA PHE A 98 0.85 -10.77 -11.35
C PHE A 98 1.12 -9.58 -12.27
N VAL A 99 1.94 -8.62 -11.83
CA VAL A 99 2.25 -7.42 -12.61
C VAL A 99 3.09 -7.76 -13.84
N SER A 100 4.00 -8.72 -13.72
CA SER A 100 4.83 -9.19 -14.85
C SER A 100 3.98 -9.83 -15.95
N GLU A 101 2.95 -10.60 -15.60
CA GLU A 101 1.98 -11.16 -16.55
C GLU A 101 1.17 -10.07 -17.25
N ILE A 102 0.74 -9.02 -16.52
CA ILE A 102 0.07 -7.86 -17.13
C ILE A 102 0.99 -7.15 -18.14
N CYS A 103 2.27 -6.97 -17.80
CA CYS A 103 3.25 -6.38 -18.70
C CYS A 103 3.46 -7.25 -19.96
N GLU A 104 3.53 -8.56 -19.81
CA GLU A 104 3.66 -9.50 -20.92
C GLU A 104 2.45 -9.41 -21.87
N LEU A 105 1.23 -9.34 -21.33
CA LEU A 105 0.01 -9.18 -22.12
C LEU A 105 -0.05 -7.83 -22.85
N LYS A 106 0.43 -6.76 -22.22
CA LYS A 106 0.33 -5.41 -22.78
C LYS A 106 1.48 -5.08 -23.75
N TYR A 107 2.71 -5.44 -23.36
CA TYR A 107 3.93 -5.03 -24.07
C TYR A 107 4.64 -6.19 -24.80
N GLY A 108 4.17 -7.43 -24.63
CA GLY A 108 4.83 -8.62 -25.17
C GLY A 108 6.17 -8.93 -24.47
N VAL A 109 6.44 -8.32 -23.33
CA VAL A 109 7.70 -8.44 -22.59
C VAL A 109 7.41 -8.71 -21.12
N ARG A 110 8.10 -9.70 -20.56
CA ARG A 110 7.97 -10.09 -19.15
C ARG A 110 9.14 -9.53 -18.34
N PRO A 111 8.95 -8.45 -17.56
CA PRO A 111 9.97 -7.92 -16.66
C PRO A 111 10.33 -8.93 -15.57
N THR A 112 11.56 -8.86 -15.09
CA THR A 112 12.06 -9.70 -14.02
C THR A 112 12.42 -8.86 -12.80
N TRP A 113 12.47 -9.50 -11.62
CA TRP A 113 12.88 -8.85 -10.38
C TRP A 113 13.73 -9.79 -9.54
N VAL A 114 14.49 -9.20 -8.62
CA VAL A 114 15.34 -9.91 -7.66
C VAL A 114 15.07 -9.33 -6.28
N ILE A 115 14.86 -10.19 -5.29
CA ILE A 115 14.74 -9.80 -3.88
C ILE A 115 16.10 -9.98 -3.22
N ASP A 116 16.57 -8.92 -2.58
CA ASP A 116 17.85 -8.79 -1.90
C ASP A 116 17.65 -8.35 -0.43
N GLY A 117 18.71 -8.41 0.38
CA GLY A 117 18.68 -8.03 1.78
C GLY A 117 18.19 -9.15 2.70
N GLU A 118 17.10 -8.91 3.42
CA GLU A 118 16.57 -9.81 4.45
C GLU A 118 15.19 -10.39 4.07
N PRO A 119 15.10 -11.31 3.07
CA PRO A 119 13.82 -11.82 2.57
C PRO A 119 13.06 -12.68 3.60
N GLY A 120 13.73 -13.16 4.63
CA GLY A 120 13.12 -13.91 5.74
C GLY A 120 12.46 -13.04 6.82
N THR A 121 12.55 -11.71 6.70
CA THR A 121 11.94 -10.78 7.65
C THR A 121 10.43 -10.97 7.72
N THR A 122 9.89 -11.00 8.94
CA THR A 122 8.46 -11.00 9.21
C THR A 122 8.09 -9.85 10.14
N PHE A 123 6.87 -9.32 9.98
CA PHE A 123 6.34 -8.28 10.86
C PHE A 123 4.81 -8.32 10.87
N ALA A 124 4.18 -7.74 11.89
CA ALA A 124 2.73 -7.68 11.95
C ALA A 124 2.20 -6.55 11.05
N TYR A 125 1.36 -6.88 10.08
CA TYR A 125 0.76 -5.89 9.18
C TYR A 125 -0.54 -6.40 8.55
N VAL A 126 -1.25 -5.53 7.80
CA VAL A 126 -2.44 -5.89 7.02
C VAL A 126 -2.01 -6.30 5.61
N PRO A 127 -2.11 -7.59 5.22
CA PRO A 127 -1.60 -8.08 3.94
C PRO A 127 -2.16 -7.33 2.73
N VAL A 128 -3.47 -7.09 2.71
CA VAL A 128 -4.16 -6.41 1.59
C VAL A 128 -3.63 -5.00 1.35
N HIS A 129 -3.25 -4.27 2.40
CA HIS A 129 -2.64 -2.95 2.25
C HIS A 129 -1.25 -3.04 1.63
N LEU A 130 -0.44 -4.02 2.06
CA LEU A 130 0.89 -4.24 1.48
C LEU A 130 0.79 -4.68 0.03
N GLU A 131 -0.11 -5.61 -0.29
CA GLU A 131 -0.37 -6.05 -1.67
C GLU A 131 -0.71 -4.89 -2.59
N TYR A 132 -1.63 -4.01 -2.16
CA TYR A 132 -1.98 -2.82 -2.92
C TYR A 132 -0.77 -1.93 -3.20
N ILE A 133 -0.03 -1.57 -2.14
CA ILE A 133 1.14 -0.69 -2.26
C ILE A 133 2.18 -1.30 -3.20
N ILE A 134 2.56 -2.56 -2.98
CA ILE A 134 3.58 -3.26 -3.78
C ILE A 134 3.15 -3.39 -5.23
N THR A 135 1.88 -3.73 -5.48
CA THR A 135 1.34 -3.82 -6.85
C THR A 135 1.48 -2.50 -7.60
N GLU A 136 1.11 -1.37 -6.99
CA GLU A 136 1.21 -0.06 -7.62
C GLU A 136 2.67 0.36 -7.85
N LEU A 137 3.56 0.09 -6.89
CA LEU A 137 4.98 0.40 -7.05
C LEU A 137 5.65 -0.47 -8.14
N LEU A 138 5.32 -1.76 -8.20
CA LEU A 138 5.85 -2.66 -9.23
C LEU A 138 5.30 -2.34 -10.62
N LYS A 139 4.02 -1.96 -10.75
CA LYS A 139 3.46 -1.48 -12.02
C LYS A 139 4.26 -0.32 -12.57
N ASN A 140 4.60 0.66 -11.73
CA ASN A 140 5.39 1.80 -12.14
C ASN A 140 6.83 1.39 -12.53
N ALA A 141 7.51 0.57 -11.74
CA ALA A 141 8.88 0.14 -11.99
C ALA A 141 8.99 -0.74 -13.25
N PHE A 142 8.10 -1.72 -13.40
CA PHE A 142 8.11 -2.63 -14.55
C PHE A 142 7.78 -1.90 -15.84
N ARG A 143 6.74 -1.03 -15.82
CA ARG A 143 6.40 -0.18 -16.94
C ARG A 143 7.58 0.67 -17.38
N ALA A 144 8.21 1.41 -16.46
CA ALA A 144 9.36 2.25 -16.76
C ALA A 144 10.51 1.45 -17.37
N THR A 145 10.79 0.26 -16.86
CA THR A 145 11.84 -0.64 -17.34
C THR A 145 11.55 -1.13 -18.78
N VAL A 146 10.29 -1.49 -19.07
CA VAL A 146 9.88 -1.95 -20.41
C VAL A 146 9.89 -0.79 -21.41
N GLU A 147 9.28 0.34 -21.07
CA GLU A 147 9.18 1.52 -21.96
C GLU A 147 10.56 2.13 -22.28
N SER A 148 11.53 2.00 -21.37
CA SER A 148 12.93 2.43 -21.62
C SER A 148 13.77 1.43 -22.44
N GLY A 149 13.19 0.29 -22.83
CA GLY A 149 13.91 -0.77 -23.57
C GLY A 149 14.93 -1.56 -22.73
N LYS A 150 14.86 -1.45 -21.41
CA LYS A 150 15.79 -2.12 -20.47
C LYS A 150 15.16 -3.33 -19.77
N SER A 151 14.23 -3.99 -20.43
CA SER A 151 13.48 -5.15 -19.89
C SER A 151 14.38 -6.35 -19.50
N HIS A 152 15.60 -6.38 -19.95
CA HIS A 152 16.61 -7.38 -19.57
C HIS A 152 17.28 -7.09 -18.20
N GLU A 153 17.16 -5.87 -17.68
CA GLU A 153 17.67 -5.50 -16.36
C GLU A 153 16.58 -5.79 -15.30
N PRO A 154 16.87 -6.62 -14.29
CA PRO A 154 15.88 -6.90 -13.26
C PRO A 154 15.63 -5.69 -12.37
N VAL A 155 14.39 -5.51 -11.94
CA VAL A 155 14.07 -4.58 -10.85
C VAL A 155 14.60 -5.17 -9.56
N VAL A 156 15.40 -4.42 -8.80
CA VAL A 156 16.01 -4.89 -7.56
C VAL A 156 15.19 -4.42 -6.37
N ILE A 157 14.72 -5.38 -5.56
CA ILE A 157 13.89 -5.11 -4.39
C ILE A 157 14.68 -5.52 -3.15
N THR A 158 15.06 -4.54 -2.32
CA THR A 158 15.83 -4.79 -1.10
C THR A 158 14.91 -4.68 0.10
N ILE A 159 14.88 -5.71 0.93
CA ILE A 159 14.12 -5.75 2.19
C ILE A 159 15.10 -5.57 3.34
N ALA A 160 14.81 -4.64 4.25
CA ALA A 160 15.57 -4.42 5.46
C ALA A 160 14.62 -4.29 6.66
N ALA A 161 14.83 -5.10 7.70
CA ALA A 161 14.13 -4.92 8.96
C ALA A 161 14.61 -3.62 9.65
N GLU A 162 13.68 -2.89 10.27
CA GLU A 162 14.10 -1.79 11.14
C GLU A 162 14.72 -2.39 12.40
N PRO A 163 15.89 -1.90 12.84
CA PRO A 163 16.50 -2.36 14.09
C PRO A 163 15.56 -2.07 15.26
N GLU A 164 15.44 -3.03 16.18
CA GLU A 164 14.73 -2.78 17.44
C GLU A 164 15.38 -1.60 18.13
N SER A 165 14.58 -0.54 18.41
CA SER A 165 15.09 0.60 19.18
C SER A 165 15.59 0.11 20.53
N PRO A 166 16.84 0.42 20.92
CA PRO A 166 17.34 0.03 22.25
C PRO A 166 16.40 0.60 23.29
N ARG A 167 15.81 -0.27 24.11
CA ARG A 167 14.94 0.14 25.23
C ARG A 167 15.68 1.16 26.08
N GLY A 168 15.25 2.41 26.11
CA GLY A 168 15.71 3.39 27.08
C GLY A 168 16.47 4.62 26.57
N ARG A 169 16.47 4.95 25.28
CA ARG A 169 16.90 6.29 24.86
C ARG A 169 15.69 7.15 24.55
N PRO A 170 15.31 8.11 25.43
CA PRO A 170 14.32 9.12 25.06
C PRO A 170 14.84 9.86 23.83
N SER A 171 13.97 10.04 22.84
CA SER A 171 14.30 10.86 21.67
C SER A 171 14.71 12.26 22.16
N THR A 172 15.72 12.86 21.54
CA THR A 172 16.20 14.20 21.88
C THR A 172 15.12 15.28 21.74
N LEU A 173 13.97 14.96 21.15
CA LEU A 173 12.78 15.82 21.06
C LEU A 173 11.96 15.81 22.36
N ASP A 174 11.93 14.71 23.13
CA ASP A 174 11.22 14.63 24.41
C ASP A 174 11.88 15.41 25.55
N GLN A 175 13.16 15.73 25.42
CA GLN A 175 13.86 16.48 26.46
C GLN A 175 13.44 17.96 26.54
N GLY A 176 12.88 18.53 25.46
CA GLY A 176 12.35 19.89 25.46
C GLY A 176 10.99 20.00 26.15
N GLU A 177 10.13 19.01 26.01
CA GLU A 177 8.79 19.02 26.64
C GLU A 177 8.80 18.59 28.10
N ALA A 178 9.70 17.69 28.50
CA ALA A 178 9.86 17.27 29.88
C ALA A 178 10.39 18.40 30.82
N ALA A 179 11.16 19.33 30.28
CA ALA A 179 11.64 20.50 31.03
C ALA A 179 10.53 21.56 31.25
N ALA A 180 9.55 21.66 30.33
CA ALA A 180 8.44 22.60 30.45
C ALA A 180 7.34 22.12 31.44
N LYS A 181 7.20 20.82 31.64
CA LYS A 181 6.16 20.22 32.52
C LYS A 181 6.53 20.18 34.03
N LYS A 182 7.78 20.49 34.42
CA LYS A 182 8.20 20.52 35.82
C LYS A 182 7.86 21.81 36.58
N ALA A 183 7.23 22.78 35.94
CA ALA A 183 6.91 24.08 36.54
C ALA A 183 5.44 24.25 36.99
N GLY A 184 4.61 23.24 36.91
CA GLY A 184 3.21 23.29 37.34
C GLY A 184 2.79 22.01 38.02
N GLN A 185 2.91 21.99 39.38
CA GLN A 185 2.22 21.00 40.20
C GLN A 185 0.75 21.36 40.28
N ASP A 186 -0.14 20.44 39.90
CA ASP A 186 -1.25 20.05 40.76
C ASP A 186 -1.87 18.72 40.28
N SER A 187 -2.17 17.95 41.30
CA SER A 187 -2.69 16.59 41.31
C SER A 187 -4.10 16.47 40.74
N ASP A 188 -4.27 15.68 39.68
CA ASP A 188 -5.46 14.86 39.47
C ASP A 188 -5.04 13.62 38.71
N GLU A 189 -5.05 12.47 39.38
CA GLU A 189 -4.80 11.14 38.80
C GLU A 189 -5.95 10.72 37.92
N ASN A 190 -5.95 11.21 36.68
CA ASN A 190 -6.70 10.60 35.62
C ASN A 190 -5.84 9.48 35.02
N PRO A 191 -6.31 8.24 34.84
CA PRO A 191 -5.53 7.17 34.24
C PRO A 191 -5.22 7.56 32.79
N SER A 192 -4.07 8.20 32.62
CA SER A 192 -3.51 8.56 31.34
C SER A 192 -3.39 7.28 30.52
N ILE A 193 -4.16 7.20 29.43
CA ILE A 193 -3.98 6.18 28.41
C ILE A 193 -2.52 6.30 27.97
N LYS A 194 -1.70 5.31 28.39
CA LYS A 194 -0.30 5.27 27.97
C LYS A 194 -0.27 5.23 26.45
N PRO A 195 0.47 6.12 25.78
CA PRO A 195 0.65 6.03 24.34
C PRO A 195 1.15 4.61 24.01
N PHE A 196 0.64 4.03 22.95
CA PHE A 196 1.15 2.75 22.40
C PHE A 196 2.67 2.88 22.33
N GLU A 197 3.39 2.00 23.04
CA GLU A 197 4.84 2.00 22.94
C GLU A 197 5.25 1.74 21.49
N ASP A 198 5.97 2.68 20.91
CA ASP A 198 6.41 2.77 19.50
C ASP A 198 7.49 1.71 19.15
N SER A 199 7.40 0.50 19.67
CA SER A 199 8.47 -0.50 19.65
C SER A 199 8.20 -1.72 18.76
N ALA A 200 7.18 -1.68 17.90
CA ALA A 200 7.03 -2.74 16.92
C ALA A 200 8.06 -2.56 15.78
N PRO A 201 8.88 -3.58 15.50
CA PRO A 201 9.83 -3.47 14.41
C PRO A 201 9.11 -3.25 13.09
N GLY A 202 9.55 -2.25 12.36
CA GLY A 202 9.08 -1.95 11.01
C GLY A 202 9.93 -2.65 9.95
N VAL A 203 9.58 -2.41 8.69
CA VAL A 203 10.35 -2.86 7.54
C VAL A 203 10.50 -1.72 6.55
N THR A 204 11.66 -1.63 5.94
CA THR A 204 11.91 -0.76 4.79
C THR A 204 12.12 -1.60 3.55
N ILE A 205 11.35 -1.33 2.51
CA ILE A 205 11.45 -2.00 1.21
C ILE A 205 11.89 -0.96 0.18
N ARG A 206 13.04 -1.17 -0.46
CA ARG A 206 13.51 -0.34 -1.56
C ARG A 206 13.26 -1.06 -2.88
N ILE A 207 12.59 -0.39 -3.80
CA ILE A 207 12.35 -0.86 -5.17
C ILE A 207 13.19 0.03 -6.09
N ARG A 208 14.14 -0.56 -6.79
CA ARG A 208 15.07 0.11 -7.72
C ARG A 208 14.81 -0.36 -9.14
N ASP A 209 14.45 0.55 -10.01
CA ASP A 209 14.37 0.33 -11.45
C ASP A 209 15.52 1.02 -12.21
N ARG A 210 15.64 0.68 -13.49
CA ARG A 210 16.54 1.30 -14.46
C ARG A 210 15.77 1.97 -15.59
N GLY A 211 14.51 2.33 -15.34
CA GLY A 211 13.57 2.85 -16.31
C GLY A 211 13.80 4.29 -16.79
N GLY A 212 15.02 4.86 -16.57
CA GLY A 212 15.37 6.20 -17.05
C GLY A 212 15.00 7.33 -16.09
N GLY A 213 14.33 7.04 -14.98
CA GLY A 213 13.98 8.04 -13.97
C GLY A 213 12.82 8.96 -14.39
N ILE A 214 12.42 9.82 -13.48
CA ILE A 214 11.33 10.79 -13.64
C ILE A 214 11.97 12.16 -13.91
N SER A 215 11.47 12.89 -14.91
CA SER A 215 11.99 14.23 -15.19
C SER A 215 11.77 15.18 -14.02
N PRO A 216 12.65 16.17 -13.79
CA PRO A 216 12.50 17.17 -12.73
C PRO A 216 11.19 17.96 -12.81
N GLU A 217 10.62 18.11 -13.99
CA GLU A 217 9.34 18.81 -14.23
C GLU A 217 8.12 17.99 -13.76
N VAL A 218 8.22 16.66 -13.88
CA VAL A 218 7.16 15.71 -13.51
C VAL A 218 7.22 15.34 -12.03
N LEU A 219 8.44 15.23 -11.48
CA LEU A 219 8.68 14.75 -10.12
C LEU A 219 7.83 15.45 -9.01
N PRO A 220 7.60 16.77 -9.03
CA PRO A 220 6.75 17.42 -8.04
C PRO A 220 5.28 16.99 -8.07
N ASN A 221 4.81 16.50 -9.23
CA ASN A 221 3.40 16.21 -9.48
C ASN A 221 3.02 14.74 -9.24
N ILE A 222 3.98 13.85 -8.99
CA ILE A 222 3.73 12.40 -8.86
C ILE A 222 2.78 12.04 -7.70
N TRP A 223 2.62 12.95 -6.73
CA TRP A 223 1.75 12.77 -5.57
C TRP A 223 0.36 13.39 -5.76
N SER A 224 0.11 14.04 -6.89
CA SER A 224 -1.19 14.62 -7.19
C SER A 224 -2.12 13.55 -7.74
N TYR A 225 -3.36 13.53 -7.25
CA TYR A 225 -4.38 12.66 -7.79
C TYR A 225 -4.72 13.06 -9.23
N SER A 226 -5.10 12.08 -10.04
CA SER A 226 -5.38 12.24 -11.47
C SER A 226 -4.16 12.69 -12.31
N PHE A 227 -2.97 12.71 -11.72
CA PHE A 227 -1.75 12.93 -12.47
C PHE A 227 -1.26 11.59 -13.03
N THR A 228 -1.19 11.49 -14.34
CA THR A 228 -0.65 10.32 -15.03
C THR A 228 0.19 10.78 -16.21
N THR A 229 1.27 10.07 -16.46
CA THR A 229 2.06 10.19 -17.70
C THR A 229 1.54 9.24 -18.79
N PHE A 230 0.47 8.52 -18.50
CA PHE A 230 -0.22 7.66 -19.43
C PHE A 230 -1.15 8.55 -20.28
N SER A 231 -0.93 8.58 -21.59
CA SER A 231 -1.85 9.21 -22.55
C SER A 231 -2.78 8.15 -23.13
N ASP A 232 -4.07 8.47 -23.28
CA ASP A 232 -5.05 7.59 -23.93
C ASP A 232 -4.70 7.30 -25.41
N GLU A 233 -3.72 8.01 -25.96
CA GLU A 233 -3.18 7.80 -27.31
C GLU A 233 -2.26 6.58 -27.42
N ASP A 234 -1.86 5.98 -26.32
CA ASP A 234 -1.13 4.70 -26.27
C ASP A 234 -2.07 3.47 -26.44
N GLU A 235 -3.37 3.68 -26.63
CA GLU A 235 -4.26 2.66 -27.16
C GLU A 235 -3.96 2.48 -28.65
N LEU A 236 -3.44 1.31 -29.01
CA LEU A 236 -3.09 0.93 -30.38
C LEU A 236 -4.22 1.30 -31.36
N PRO A 237 -3.96 2.09 -32.44
CA PRO A 237 -4.95 2.43 -33.42
C PRO A 237 -5.39 1.16 -34.17
N GLY A 238 -6.59 0.65 -33.85
CA GLY A 238 -7.17 -0.52 -34.50
C GLY A 238 -8.03 -1.40 -33.60
N GLN A 239 -8.07 -1.20 -32.30
CA GLN A 239 -9.04 -1.87 -31.43
C GLN A 239 -10.29 -0.98 -31.27
N THR A 240 -11.20 -1.08 -32.23
CA THR A 240 -12.56 -0.62 -32.04
C THR A 240 -13.16 -1.27 -30.81
N SER A 241 -13.61 -0.43 -29.91
CA SER A 241 -14.52 -0.65 -28.77
C SER A 241 -15.22 -2.04 -28.75
N GLY A 242 -14.43 -3.06 -28.46
CA GLY A 242 -14.90 -4.36 -28.03
C GLY A 242 -14.67 -4.45 -26.53
N SER A 243 -15.72 -4.23 -25.77
CA SER A 243 -15.85 -4.25 -24.31
C SER A 243 -15.20 -5.45 -23.60
N GLY A 244 -14.68 -6.44 -24.29
CA GLY A 244 -14.25 -7.71 -23.72
C GLY A 244 -12.85 -7.74 -23.12
N ASN A 245 -11.88 -6.99 -23.67
CA ASN A 245 -10.48 -7.09 -23.19
C ASN A 245 -10.14 -6.13 -22.04
N MET A 246 -10.78 -4.97 -22.01
CA MET A 246 -10.67 -4.05 -20.88
C MET A 246 -11.38 -4.61 -19.66
N ASP A 247 -12.53 -5.28 -19.84
CA ASP A 247 -13.24 -5.96 -18.75
C ASP A 247 -12.46 -7.19 -18.24
N ALA A 248 -11.72 -7.89 -19.10
CA ALA A 248 -10.85 -8.99 -18.69
C ALA A 248 -9.61 -8.49 -17.90
N LEU A 249 -8.98 -7.39 -18.34
CA LEU A 249 -7.89 -6.75 -17.58
C LEU A 249 -8.40 -6.18 -16.24
N ASN A 250 -9.57 -5.58 -16.24
CA ASN A 250 -10.25 -5.10 -15.05
C ASN A 250 -10.72 -6.25 -14.15
N ALA A 251 -11.17 -7.37 -14.70
CA ALA A 251 -11.59 -8.55 -13.93
C ALA A 251 -10.41 -9.33 -13.33
N ILE A 252 -9.29 -9.45 -14.06
CA ILE A 252 -8.06 -10.04 -13.55
C ILE A 252 -7.45 -9.18 -12.43
N SER A 253 -7.56 -7.86 -12.57
CA SER A 253 -7.20 -6.92 -11.51
C SER A 253 -8.20 -6.89 -10.35
N GLY A 254 -9.46 -7.31 -10.53
CA GLY A 254 -10.52 -7.32 -9.52
C GLY A 254 -10.44 -8.45 -8.50
N ALA A 255 -9.59 -9.46 -8.72
CA ALA A 255 -9.44 -10.61 -7.81
C ALA A 255 -8.70 -10.28 -6.50
N GLY A 256 -8.08 -9.11 -6.40
CA GLY A 256 -7.29 -8.66 -5.24
C GLY A 256 -7.77 -7.38 -4.55
N GLY A 257 -9.05 -7.00 -4.66
CA GLY A 257 -9.56 -5.79 -3.98
C GLY A 257 -9.56 -4.53 -4.85
N GLU A 258 -10.19 -3.48 -4.38
CA GLU A 258 -10.61 -2.22 -5.01
C GLU A 258 -9.62 -1.46 -5.94
N GLY A 259 -8.36 -1.91 -6.07
CA GLY A 259 -7.29 -1.12 -6.69
C GLY A 259 -7.21 -1.14 -8.21
N SER A 260 -7.78 -2.13 -8.86
CA SER A 260 -7.42 -2.40 -10.25
C SER A 260 -8.24 -1.68 -11.33
N SER A 261 -9.44 -1.26 -11.01
CA SER A 261 -10.24 -0.43 -11.93
C SER A 261 -9.76 1.03 -12.03
N ILE A 262 -8.73 1.40 -11.24
CA ILE A 262 -8.13 2.75 -11.19
C ILE A 262 -6.83 2.80 -12.01
N ALA A 263 -6.47 1.72 -12.69
CA ALA A 263 -5.26 1.69 -13.53
C ALA A 263 -5.32 2.81 -14.59
N GLY A 264 -4.28 3.64 -14.63
CA GLY A 264 -4.17 4.76 -15.56
C GLY A 264 -4.80 6.08 -15.10
N LEU A 265 -5.62 6.10 -14.05
CA LEU A 265 -6.27 7.32 -13.58
C LEU A 265 -5.37 8.22 -12.69
N GLY A 266 -4.13 7.81 -12.42
CA GLY A 266 -3.18 8.58 -11.60
C GLY A 266 -3.45 8.55 -10.09
N TYR A 267 -4.11 7.52 -9.59
CA TYR A 267 -4.45 7.36 -8.16
C TYR A 267 -3.53 6.39 -7.41
N GLY A 268 -2.81 5.52 -8.12
CA GLY A 268 -2.05 4.42 -7.52
C GLY A 268 -1.02 4.88 -6.50
N LEU A 269 -0.14 5.79 -6.89
CA LEU A 269 0.94 6.26 -6.01
C LEU A 269 0.44 7.10 -4.82
N PRO A 270 -0.46 8.11 -5.00
CA PRO A 270 -1.03 8.86 -3.88
C PRO A 270 -1.82 7.97 -2.90
N LEU A 271 -2.62 7.03 -3.39
CA LEU A 271 -3.38 6.11 -2.54
C LEU A 271 -2.46 5.11 -1.82
N GLY A 272 -1.43 4.56 -2.51
CA GLY A 272 -0.41 3.73 -1.87
C GLY A 272 0.30 4.46 -0.73
N ARG A 273 0.59 5.77 -0.91
CA ARG A 273 1.14 6.61 0.15
C ARG A 273 0.15 6.76 1.32
N ALA A 274 -1.13 6.97 1.05
CA ALA A 274 -2.14 7.09 2.09
C ALA A 274 -2.25 5.81 2.93
N TYR A 275 -2.19 4.62 2.32
CA TYR A 275 -2.13 3.33 3.03
C TYR A 275 -0.87 3.20 3.90
N ALA A 276 0.31 3.55 3.37
CA ALA A 276 1.56 3.48 4.13
C ALA A 276 1.55 4.45 5.33
N GLU A 277 1.10 5.70 5.12
CA GLU A 277 1.03 6.74 6.15
C GLU A 277 -0.03 6.46 7.21
N TYR A 278 -1.07 5.67 6.90
CA TYR A 278 -2.14 5.36 7.85
C TYR A 278 -1.61 4.74 9.14
N PHE A 279 -0.60 3.88 9.07
CA PHE A 279 0.06 3.28 10.22
C PHE A 279 1.40 3.97 10.59
N GLY A 280 1.61 5.21 10.14
CA GLY A 280 2.82 5.99 10.46
C GLY A 280 4.06 5.60 9.66
N GLY A 281 3.89 4.89 8.54
CA GLY A 281 4.93 4.66 7.54
C GLY A 281 4.99 5.78 6.50
N GLY A 282 5.49 5.47 5.30
CA GLY A 282 5.55 6.43 4.21
C GLY A 282 6.23 5.89 2.96
N ILE A 283 6.09 6.64 1.87
CA ILE A 283 6.78 6.35 0.60
C ILE A 283 7.62 7.57 0.22
N ALA A 284 8.88 7.34 -0.12
CA ALA A 284 9.79 8.35 -0.67
C ALA A 284 10.32 7.90 -2.04
N VAL A 285 10.38 8.82 -2.99
CA VAL A 285 10.88 8.56 -4.34
C VAL A 285 12.16 9.38 -4.56
N GLN A 286 13.23 8.69 -4.93
CA GLN A 286 14.47 9.30 -5.39
C GLN A 286 14.64 8.96 -6.87
N SER A 287 14.63 9.98 -7.70
CA SER A 287 14.78 9.83 -9.15
C SER A 287 16.10 10.41 -9.62
N LEU A 288 16.80 9.63 -10.43
CA LEU A 288 17.97 10.09 -11.18
C LEU A 288 17.61 10.06 -12.66
N TYR A 289 17.27 11.24 -13.20
CA TYR A 289 16.85 11.39 -14.59
C TYR A 289 17.92 10.90 -15.57
N GLY A 290 17.52 10.09 -16.54
CA GLY A 290 18.41 9.37 -17.45
C GLY A 290 18.89 8.01 -16.94
N TRP A 291 18.64 7.67 -15.66
CA TRP A 291 19.14 6.45 -15.05
C TRP A 291 18.04 5.52 -14.52
N GLY A 292 17.25 5.96 -13.53
CA GLY A 292 16.18 5.17 -12.93
C GLY A 292 15.66 5.78 -11.63
N CYS A 293 14.80 5.03 -10.93
CA CYS A 293 14.24 5.44 -9.66
C CYS A 293 14.58 4.46 -8.54
N ASP A 294 14.72 5.01 -7.33
CA ASP A 294 14.69 4.30 -6.07
C ASP A 294 13.43 4.73 -5.30
N VAL A 295 12.54 3.79 -5.06
CA VAL A 295 11.36 4.02 -4.23
C VAL A 295 11.56 3.34 -2.89
N TYR A 296 11.44 4.09 -1.81
CA TYR A 296 11.57 3.62 -0.44
C TYR A 296 10.18 3.56 0.20
N LEU A 297 9.70 2.37 0.46
CA LEU A 297 8.50 2.12 1.24
C LEU A 297 8.91 1.76 2.66
N ARG A 298 8.56 2.62 3.61
CA ARG A 298 8.77 2.38 5.03
C ARG A 298 7.45 2.05 5.68
N LEU A 299 7.38 0.93 6.39
CA LEU A 299 6.20 0.47 7.10
C LEU A 299 6.53 0.24 8.57
N LYS A 300 5.63 0.65 9.45
CA LYS A 300 5.72 0.33 10.88
C LYS A 300 4.90 -0.91 11.19
N GLY A 301 5.45 -1.78 12.01
CA GLY A 301 4.73 -2.96 12.48
C GLY A 301 3.56 -2.59 13.41
N LEU A 302 2.49 -3.40 13.39
CA LEU A 302 1.29 -3.21 14.19
C LEU A 302 1.42 -3.88 15.56
N GLY A 303 2.31 -3.37 16.42
CA GLY A 303 2.45 -3.82 17.80
C GLY A 303 3.07 -5.22 17.96
N LYS A 304 3.61 -5.50 19.18
CA LYS A 304 3.87 -6.86 19.63
C LYS A 304 2.73 -7.26 20.57
N LEU A 305 2.08 -8.38 20.28
CA LEU A 305 1.27 -9.06 21.28
C LEU A 305 2.26 -9.47 22.40
N LYS A 306 2.04 -9.01 23.62
CA LYS A 306 2.76 -9.57 24.76
C LYS A 306 2.18 -10.97 24.98
N GLU A 307 3.01 -12.00 24.80
CA GLU A 307 2.77 -13.32 25.35
C GLU A 307 2.59 -13.26 26.87
#